data_352c04b2de251b5e80c8c55dc0d954e8
#
_entry.id   352c04b2de251b5e80c8c55dc0d954e8
#
_cell.length_a   1.000
_cell.length_b   1.000
_cell.length_c   1.000
_cell.angle_alpha   90.00
_cell.angle_beta   90.00
_cell.angle_gamma   90.00
#
_symmetry.space_group_name_H-M   'P 1'
#
loop_
_entity.id
_entity.type
_entity.pdbx_description
1 polymer ?
#
loop_
_entity_poly.entity_id
_entity_poly.type
_entity_poly.pdbx_seq_one_letter_code
_entity_poly.pdbx_strand_id
1 'polypeptide(L)'
;MRRTKNKLFKQSFCIIGLIASVAVEADSSLNQSLNKHQETFQNAAMQIWNWAEVGYQEYKSSELLKAELAANGFTIQSGVADIPTAFIAEYSNGGPVIGILGEYD
;
A
#
# COMPACT_ATOMS: atom_id res chain seq x y z
N MET A 1 33.52 2.03 69.11
CA MET A 1 32.08 2.00 68.79
C MET A 1 31.81 3.00 67.67
N ARG A 2 31.87 2.54 66.39
CA ARG A 2 31.54 3.37 65.21
C ARG A 2 30.67 2.57 64.27
N ARG A 3 29.44 3.06 64.10
CA ARG A 3 28.41 2.53 63.17
C ARG A 3 28.79 2.82 61.77
N THR A 4 28.98 1.81 60.94
CA THR A 4 28.99 1.90 59.48
C THR A 4 27.53 1.80 58.98
N LYS A 5 27.07 2.85 58.34
CA LYS A 5 25.73 2.87 57.68
C LYS A 5 25.88 2.32 56.28
N ASN A 6 25.13 1.28 55.99
CA ASN A 6 24.94 0.69 54.67
C ASN A 6 24.33 1.71 53.72
N LYS A 7 24.97 1.91 52.55
CA LYS A 7 24.38 2.52 51.37
C LYS A 7 24.11 1.42 50.33
N LEU A 8 22.96 0.81 50.44
CA LEU A 8 22.36 0.02 49.39
C LEU A 8 21.07 0.72 48.99
N PHE A 9 21.10 1.53 47.95
CA PHE A 9 19.88 1.88 47.19
C PHE A 9 20.34 2.75 46.00
N LYS A 10 20.33 2.21 44.80
CA LYS A 10 20.04 2.90 43.51
C LYS A 10 20.64 2.14 42.36
N GLN A 11 19.93 1.11 41.92
CA GLN A 11 20.02 0.63 40.55
C GLN A 11 18.73 -0.13 40.26
N SER A 12 17.69 0.60 39.87
CA SER A 12 16.50 0.01 39.24
C SER A 12 15.66 1.12 38.66
N PHE A 13 16.08 1.68 37.52
CA PHE A 13 15.18 2.51 36.73
C PHE A 13 15.84 2.79 35.37
N CYS A 14 15.79 1.88 34.43
CA CYS A 14 16.07 2.14 33.01
C CYS A 14 15.76 0.92 32.13
N ILE A 15 14.54 0.39 32.13
CA ILE A 15 14.09 -0.58 31.09
C ILE A 15 12.59 -0.40 30.80
N ILE A 16 12.11 0.78 30.54
CA ILE A 16 10.71 0.98 30.07
C ILE A 16 10.63 1.94 28.85
N GLY A 17 11.73 2.28 28.22
CA GLY A 17 11.75 3.30 27.18
C GLY A 17 11.85 2.79 25.73
N LEU A 18 11.82 1.46 25.43
CA LEU A 18 12.21 0.97 24.11
C LEU A 18 11.13 0.24 23.29
N ILE A 19 9.87 0.30 23.65
CA ILE A 19 8.81 -0.43 22.90
C ILE A 19 7.86 0.49 22.12
N ALA A 20 7.96 1.79 22.27
CA ALA A 20 6.99 2.73 21.65
C ALA A 20 7.37 3.25 20.25
N SER A 21 8.57 2.95 19.71
CA SER A 21 9.04 3.58 18.47
C SER A 21 8.72 2.81 17.18
N VAL A 22 8.36 1.54 17.24
CA VAL A 22 8.17 0.70 16.03
C VAL A 22 6.83 0.97 15.34
N ALA A 23 5.79 1.34 16.08
CA ALA A 23 4.46 1.60 15.50
C ALA A 23 4.38 2.93 14.71
N VAL A 24 5.19 3.92 15.08
CA VAL A 24 5.18 5.26 14.44
C VAL A 24 5.90 5.24 13.10
N GLU A 25 6.93 4.42 12.93
CA GLU A 25 7.67 4.33 11.65
C GLU A 25 6.88 3.63 10.55
N ALA A 26 6.10 2.60 10.89
CA ALA A 26 5.26 1.89 9.93
C ALA A 26 4.14 2.79 9.37
N ASP A 27 3.50 3.60 10.21
CA ASP A 27 2.45 4.53 9.79
C ASP A 27 3.03 5.68 8.93
N SER A 28 4.20 6.20 9.27
CA SER A 28 4.85 7.25 8.49
C SER A 28 5.29 6.77 7.10
N SER A 29 5.78 5.53 6.97
CA SER A 29 6.21 4.96 5.70
C SER A 29 5.03 4.68 4.77
N LEU A 30 3.91 4.21 5.30
CA LEU A 30 2.68 4.00 4.56
C LEU A 30 2.12 5.33 4.04
N ASN A 31 2.01 6.34 4.90
CA ASN A 31 1.55 7.67 4.52
C ASN A 31 2.46 8.32 3.48
N GLN A 32 3.76 8.16 3.57
CA GLN A 32 4.70 8.64 2.57
C GLN A 32 4.49 7.94 1.21
N SER A 33 4.26 6.64 1.21
CA SER A 33 3.97 5.88 -0.01
C SER A 33 2.65 6.31 -0.64
N LEU A 34 1.59 6.51 0.14
CA LEU A 34 0.30 7.00 -0.33
C LEU A 34 0.43 8.41 -0.94
N ASN A 35 1.10 9.33 -0.25
CA ASN A 35 1.31 10.69 -0.74
C ASN A 35 2.11 10.73 -2.05
N LYS A 36 3.10 9.86 -2.21
CA LYS A 36 3.89 9.74 -3.45
C LYS A 36 3.03 9.41 -4.68
N HIS A 37 1.99 8.61 -4.51
CA HIS A 37 1.13 8.16 -5.60
C HIS A 37 -0.18 8.96 -5.72
N GLN A 38 -0.44 9.89 -4.80
CA GLN A 38 -1.70 10.62 -4.74
C GLN A 38 -2.04 11.33 -6.05
N GLU A 39 -1.09 12.07 -6.62
CA GLU A 39 -1.30 12.81 -7.87
C GLU A 39 -1.59 11.87 -9.04
N THR A 40 -0.85 10.78 -9.17
CA THR A 40 -1.06 9.77 -10.21
C THR A 40 -2.47 9.18 -10.14
N PHE A 41 -2.92 8.79 -8.94
CA PHE A 41 -4.25 8.21 -8.78
C PHE A 41 -5.38 9.22 -8.96
N GLN A 42 -5.21 10.46 -8.51
CA GLN A 42 -6.17 11.53 -8.77
C GLN A 42 -6.31 11.80 -10.27
N ASN A 43 -5.19 11.89 -10.99
CA ASN A 43 -5.18 12.11 -12.43
C ASN A 43 -5.83 10.94 -13.18
N ALA A 44 -5.55 9.71 -12.80
CA ALA A 44 -6.19 8.53 -13.39
C ALA A 44 -7.70 8.55 -13.17
N ALA A 45 -8.16 8.79 -11.95
CA ALA A 45 -9.58 8.87 -11.63
C ALA A 45 -10.30 9.99 -12.41
N MET A 46 -9.69 11.16 -12.54
CA MET A 46 -10.25 12.27 -13.32
C MET A 46 -10.29 11.99 -14.82
N GLN A 47 -9.31 11.27 -15.36
CA GLN A 47 -9.32 10.87 -16.77
C GLN A 47 -10.46 9.88 -17.04
N ILE A 48 -10.60 8.83 -16.22
CA ILE A 48 -11.68 7.85 -16.31
C ILE A 48 -13.03 8.55 -16.22
N TRP A 49 -13.22 9.43 -15.25
CA TRP A 49 -14.43 10.23 -15.10
C TRP A 49 -14.76 11.04 -16.37
N ASN A 50 -13.77 11.71 -16.95
CA ASN A 50 -13.96 12.55 -18.13
C ASN A 50 -14.25 11.74 -19.40
N TRP A 51 -13.74 10.52 -19.52
CA TRP A 51 -14.02 9.64 -20.66
C TRP A 51 -15.45 9.12 -20.63
N ALA A 52 -16.02 8.92 -19.45
CA ALA A 52 -17.39 8.46 -19.25
C ALA A 52 -17.75 7.26 -20.14
N GLU A 53 -16.84 6.29 -20.24
CA GLU A 53 -17.02 5.08 -21.05
C GLU A 53 -18.10 4.20 -20.38
N VAL A 54 -18.90 3.53 -21.21
CA VAL A 54 -19.98 2.65 -20.70
C VAL A 54 -19.49 1.21 -20.56
N GLY A 55 -20.20 0.43 -19.77
CA GLY A 55 -19.89 -0.97 -19.49
C GLY A 55 -19.56 -1.80 -20.75
N TYR A 56 -18.53 -2.61 -20.65
CA TYR A 56 -17.90 -3.40 -21.73
C TYR A 56 -17.24 -2.59 -22.87
N GLN A 57 -17.16 -1.27 -22.77
CA GLN A 57 -16.51 -0.38 -23.73
C GLN A 57 -15.46 0.55 -23.09
N GLU A 58 -15.02 0.23 -21.88
CA GLU A 58 -14.06 0.98 -21.09
C GLU A 58 -12.61 0.81 -21.61
N TYR A 59 -12.41 0.96 -22.93
CA TYR A 59 -11.10 0.67 -23.54
C TYR A 59 -10.00 1.59 -23.05
N LYS A 60 -10.26 2.91 -22.95
CA LYS A 60 -9.27 3.88 -22.49
C LYS A 60 -8.99 3.73 -21.01
N SER A 61 -10.04 3.54 -20.21
CA SER A 61 -9.94 3.32 -18.76
C SER A 61 -9.15 2.06 -18.44
N SER A 62 -9.48 0.96 -19.11
CA SER A 62 -8.75 -0.31 -19.01
C SER A 62 -7.28 -0.17 -19.38
N GLU A 63 -6.96 0.47 -20.51
CA GLU A 63 -5.58 0.66 -20.95
C GLU A 63 -4.78 1.55 -19.98
N LEU A 64 -5.37 2.63 -19.46
CA LEU A 64 -4.74 3.50 -18.46
C LEU A 64 -4.36 2.70 -17.20
N LEU A 65 -5.31 1.94 -16.65
CA LEU A 65 -5.08 1.15 -15.42
C LEU A 65 -4.06 0.03 -15.66
N LYS A 66 -4.12 -0.66 -16.79
CA LYS A 66 -3.12 -1.68 -17.17
C LYS A 66 -1.72 -1.09 -17.28
N ALA A 67 -1.60 0.06 -17.93
CA ALA A 67 -0.31 0.74 -18.09
C ALA A 67 0.27 1.16 -16.73
N GLU A 68 -0.55 1.71 -15.84
CA GLU A 68 -0.12 2.12 -14.51
C GLU A 68 0.34 0.92 -13.66
N LEU A 69 -0.41 -0.17 -13.68
CA LEU A 69 -0.06 -1.39 -12.95
C LEU A 69 1.22 -2.03 -13.53
N ALA A 70 1.35 -2.10 -14.85
CA ALA A 70 2.55 -2.62 -15.50
C ALA A 70 3.80 -1.79 -15.17
N ALA A 71 3.68 -0.46 -15.12
CA ALA A 71 4.76 0.44 -14.71
C ALA A 71 5.20 0.21 -13.25
N ASN A 72 4.31 -0.32 -12.41
CA ASN A 72 4.59 -0.69 -11.03
C ASN A 72 4.96 -2.18 -10.85
N GLY A 73 5.28 -2.89 -11.92
CA GLY A 73 5.83 -4.24 -11.87
C GLY A 73 4.80 -5.37 -11.87
N PHE A 74 3.54 -5.09 -12.16
CA PHE A 74 2.52 -6.12 -12.31
C PHE A 74 2.60 -6.77 -13.70
N THR A 75 2.35 -8.07 -13.76
CA THR A 75 2.10 -8.81 -15.01
C THR A 75 0.62 -8.71 -15.35
N ILE A 76 0.31 -8.33 -16.59
CA ILE A 76 -1.06 -8.08 -17.04
C ILE A 76 -1.57 -9.20 -17.91
N GLN A 77 -2.74 -9.73 -17.61
CA GLN A 77 -3.51 -10.64 -18.48
C GLN A 77 -4.81 -9.94 -18.87
N SER A 78 -4.96 -9.62 -20.16
CA SER A 78 -6.13 -8.93 -20.73
C SER A 78 -7.15 -9.92 -21.30
N GLY A 79 -8.40 -9.48 -21.48
CA GLY A 79 -9.47 -10.25 -22.12
C GLY A 79 -9.98 -11.40 -21.26
N VAL A 80 -9.98 -11.24 -19.95
CA VAL A 80 -10.44 -12.27 -19.02
C VAL A 80 -11.93 -12.56 -19.22
N ALA A 81 -12.29 -13.83 -19.25
CA ALA A 81 -13.67 -14.30 -19.46
C ALA A 81 -14.32 -13.78 -20.77
N ASP A 82 -13.51 -13.62 -21.82
CA ASP A 82 -13.92 -13.08 -23.12
C ASP A 82 -14.49 -11.64 -23.07
N ILE A 83 -14.17 -10.91 -22.00
CA ILE A 83 -14.51 -9.50 -21.86
C ILE A 83 -13.29 -8.68 -22.29
N PRO A 84 -13.34 -7.89 -23.38
CA PRO A 84 -12.15 -7.20 -23.92
C PRO A 84 -11.52 -6.20 -22.96
N THR A 85 -12.30 -5.57 -22.09
CA THR A 85 -11.86 -4.54 -21.14
C THR A 85 -11.50 -5.12 -19.77
N ALA A 86 -11.85 -6.39 -19.48
CA ALA A 86 -11.48 -7.06 -18.24
C ALA A 86 -10.01 -7.52 -18.27
N PHE A 87 -9.35 -7.38 -17.14
CA PHE A 87 -7.96 -7.83 -16.99
C PHE A 87 -7.65 -8.30 -15.56
N ILE A 88 -6.61 -9.11 -15.45
CA ILE A 88 -5.98 -9.46 -14.17
C ILE A 88 -4.58 -8.86 -14.17
N ALA A 89 -4.23 -8.22 -13.06
CA ALA A 89 -2.88 -7.76 -12.78
C ALA A 89 -2.32 -8.56 -11.60
N GLU A 90 -1.20 -9.23 -11.80
CA GLU A 90 -0.56 -10.07 -10.80
C GLU A 90 0.80 -9.50 -10.40
N TYR A 91 1.02 -9.36 -9.11
CA TYR A 91 2.33 -9.07 -8.53
C TYR A 91 2.69 -10.22 -7.58
N SER A 92 3.73 -10.97 -7.90
CA SER A 92 4.14 -12.14 -7.11
C SER A 92 5.52 -11.93 -6.50
N ASN A 93 5.59 -12.23 -5.21
CA ASN A 93 6.84 -12.23 -4.45
C ASN A 93 6.92 -13.49 -3.55
N GLY A 94 6.11 -14.50 -3.88
CA GLY A 94 5.93 -15.72 -3.06
C GLY A 94 5.04 -15.46 -1.85
N GLY A 95 4.30 -16.46 -1.41
CA GLY A 95 3.41 -16.38 -0.27
C GLY A 95 1.94 -16.65 -0.64
N PRO A 96 0.98 -16.37 0.24
CA PRO A 96 -0.43 -16.55 -0.03
C PRO A 96 -0.93 -15.59 -1.11
N VAL A 97 -1.87 -16.05 -1.93
CA VAL A 97 -2.54 -15.21 -2.94
C VAL A 97 -3.65 -14.40 -2.28
N ILE A 98 -3.63 -13.09 -2.47
CA ILE A 98 -4.67 -12.16 -2.03
C ILE A 98 -5.29 -11.54 -3.28
N GLY A 99 -6.60 -11.69 -3.45
CA GLY A 99 -7.34 -11.09 -4.56
C GLY A 99 -8.00 -9.77 -4.12
N ILE A 100 -7.89 -8.75 -4.98
CA ILE A 100 -8.59 -7.49 -4.85
C ILE A 100 -9.44 -7.31 -6.10
N LEU A 101 -10.75 -7.13 -5.94
CA LEU A 101 -11.64 -6.81 -7.04
C LEU A 101 -11.78 -5.29 -7.14
N GLY A 102 -11.49 -4.73 -8.31
CA GLY A 102 -11.68 -3.32 -8.63
C GLY A 102 -12.67 -3.16 -9.77
N GLU A 103 -13.59 -2.23 -9.63
CA GLU A 103 -14.54 -1.80 -10.66
C GLU A 103 -14.28 -0.34 -11.00
N TYR A 104 -14.50 0.08 -12.26
CA TYR A 104 -14.14 1.41 -12.76
C TYR A 104 -15.09 1.97 -13.83
N ASP A 105 -16.28 1.38 -13.97
CA ASP A 105 -17.38 1.81 -14.85
C ASP A 105 -18.43 2.70 -14.14
#